data_123543b265a4b7b9f6d6bab3ea7c85bc
#
_entry.id   123543b265a4b7b9f6d6bab3ea7c85bc
#
_cell.length_a   1.000
_cell.length_b   1.000
_cell.length_c   1.000
_cell.angle_alpha   90.00
_cell.angle_beta   90.00
_cell.angle_gamma   90.00
#
_symmetry.space_group_name_H-M   'P 1'
#
loop_
_entity.id
_entity.type
_entity.pdbx_description
1 polymer ?
#
loop_
_entity_poly.entity_id
_entity_poly.type
_entity_poly.pdbx_seq_one_letter_code
_entity_poly.pdbx_strand_id
1 'polypeptide(L)'
;LYATQPEVITAMKIRTFGRHIKESLKSLGRNGWMTFASVSAVTVTLLLVGVFVMIMMNLNKVADDLENDVEIKVFVSLEAEEEQIAELEEEISGLSGVESADFSTKEEELTDLVLDFGEELSLFEQSNPLFDVFYVKATEPQQTEAVANDIAALEYIEDVEYGEGKIEKLFNFLNAGRNVGLVLILALLFTAMFLISNTIRITIVARRTEIEIMKLVGATNWFVRVPFILEGMWLGILGSIIPIGLVVLLYQKITEFVQPRLSGELFQLLEFSPFIYQVSALILAMGVFIGIWGSFMSIRKFLRV
;
A
#
# COMPACT_ATOMS: atom_id res chain seq x y z
N LEU A 1 59.73 -5.13 16.31
CA LEU A 1 58.79 -3.97 16.18
C LEU A 1 58.02 -4.11 14.88
N TYR A 2 56.96 -4.96 14.85
CA TYR A 2 56.00 -4.99 13.76
C TYR A 2 54.81 -4.11 14.20
N ALA A 3 54.80 -2.87 13.74
CA ALA A 3 53.59 -2.02 13.80
C ALA A 3 52.56 -2.59 12.82
N THR A 4 51.56 -3.29 13.33
CA THR A 4 50.38 -3.67 12.60
C THR A 4 49.64 -2.40 12.22
N GLN A 5 49.64 -2.06 10.96
CA GLN A 5 49.00 -0.86 10.43
C GLN A 5 47.52 -1.14 10.15
N PRO A 6 46.57 -0.78 11.01
CA PRO A 6 45.13 -0.96 10.76
C PRO A 6 44.64 -0.09 9.60
N GLU A 7 45.29 1.04 9.33
CA GLU A 7 44.91 1.96 8.22
C GLU A 7 45.15 1.36 6.83
N VAL A 8 46.25 0.59 6.66
CA VAL A 8 46.57 -0.04 5.36
C VAL A 8 45.53 -1.10 5.00
N ILE A 9 45.03 -1.84 5.98
CA ILE A 9 43.99 -2.87 5.77
C ILE A 9 42.67 -2.23 5.40
N THR A 10 42.32 -1.09 5.98
CA THR A 10 41.07 -0.36 5.67
C THR A 10 41.10 0.31 4.29
N ALA A 11 42.22 0.93 3.95
CA ALA A 11 42.43 1.55 2.63
C ALA A 11 42.46 0.50 1.49
N MET A 12 43.02 -0.66 1.72
CA MET A 12 43.00 -1.78 0.77
C MET A 12 41.56 -2.29 0.56
N LYS A 13 40.74 -2.37 1.61
CA LYS A 13 39.34 -2.81 1.51
C LYS A 13 38.49 -1.82 0.67
N ILE A 14 38.63 -0.52 0.84
CA ILE A 14 37.87 0.52 0.09
C ILE A 14 38.27 0.50 -1.40
N ARG A 15 39.55 0.48 -1.72
CA ARG A 15 40.04 0.40 -3.11
C ARG A 15 39.60 -0.90 -3.80
N THR A 16 39.53 -2.00 -3.07
CA THR A 16 39.08 -3.29 -3.58
C THR A 16 37.58 -3.23 -3.88
N PHE A 17 36.76 -2.63 -3.00
CA PHE A 17 35.33 -2.46 -3.20
C PHE A 17 35.03 -1.58 -4.42
N GLY A 18 35.71 -0.43 -4.59
CA GLY A 18 35.58 0.40 -5.77
C GLY A 18 35.93 -0.33 -7.08
N ARG A 19 36.93 -1.23 -7.06
CA ARG A 19 37.24 -2.09 -8.19
C ARG A 19 36.11 -3.08 -8.50
N HIS A 20 35.50 -3.70 -7.49
CA HIS A 20 34.37 -4.61 -7.70
C HIS A 20 33.14 -3.90 -8.29
N ILE A 21 32.86 -2.67 -7.87
CA ILE A 21 31.80 -1.84 -8.48
C ILE A 21 32.09 -1.59 -9.96
N LYS A 22 33.31 -1.15 -10.29
CA LYS A 22 33.69 -0.90 -11.69
C LYS A 22 33.64 -2.16 -12.55
N GLU A 23 34.07 -3.29 -12.00
CA GLU A 23 34.07 -4.57 -12.67
C GLU A 23 32.64 -5.10 -12.92
N SER A 24 31.73 -4.97 -11.94
CA SER A 24 30.33 -5.35 -12.07
C SER A 24 29.60 -4.52 -13.13
N LEU A 25 29.80 -3.21 -13.16
CA LEU A 25 29.22 -2.32 -14.19
C LEU A 25 29.75 -2.65 -15.61
N LYS A 26 31.07 -2.91 -15.74
CA LYS A 26 31.65 -3.30 -17.04
C LYS A 26 31.12 -4.65 -17.52
N SER A 27 30.80 -5.56 -16.60
CA SER A 27 30.20 -6.85 -16.90
C SER A 27 28.83 -6.75 -17.56
N LEU A 28 27.97 -5.85 -17.04
CA LEU A 28 26.64 -5.60 -17.59
C LEU A 28 26.70 -5.19 -19.07
N GLY A 29 27.63 -4.29 -19.42
CA GLY A 29 27.79 -3.83 -20.81
C GLY A 29 28.31 -4.93 -21.76
N ARG A 30 29.13 -5.86 -21.25
CA ARG A 30 29.72 -6.95 -22.06
C ARG A 30 28.68 -8.00 -22.46
N ASN A 31 27.60 -8.14 -21.69
CA ASN A 31 26.53 -9.12 -21.88
C ASN A 31 25.19 -8.43 -22.15
N GLY A 32 25.18 -7.37 -22.98
CA GLY A 32 24.10 -6.41 -23.12
C GLY A 32 22.71 -7.01 -23.37
N TRP A 33 22.58 -8.02 -24.24
CA TRP A 33 21.28 -8.65 -24.55
C TRP A 33 20.66 -9.36 -23.32
N MET A 34 21.48 -10.07 -22.57
CA MET A 34 21.03 -10.79 -21.38
C MET A 34 20.72 -9.84 -20.23
N THR A 35 21.55 -8.79 -20.07
CA THR A 35 21.30 -7.68 -19.16
C THR A 35 19.96 -7.00 -19.48
N PHE A 36 19.71 -6.68 -20.76
CA PHE A 36 18.46 -6.10 -21.21
C PHE A 36 17.25 -6.97 -20.87
N ALA A 37 17.31 -8.27 -21.19
CA ALA A 37 16.21 -9.20 -20.89
C ALA A 37 15.92 -9.28 -19.38
N SER A 38 16.97 -9.34 -18.53
CA SER A 38 16.79 -9.39 -17.08
C SER A 38 16.26 -8.07 -16.51
N VAL A 39 16.80 -6.93 -16.95
CA VAL A 39 16.32 -5.59 -16.56
C VAL A 39 14.86 -5.42 -16.95
N SER A 40 14.48 -5.78 -18.20
CA SER A 40 13.10 -5.70 -18.68
C SER A 40 12.14 -6.54 -17.82
N ALA A 41 12.53 -7.75 -17.47
CA ALA A 41 11.69 -8.61 -16.61
C ALA A 41 11.51 -8.01 -15.20
N VAL A 42 12.58 -7.48 -14.59
CA VAL A 42 12.51 -6.79 -13.30
C VAL A 42 11.66 -5.52 -13.42
N THR A 43 11.83 -4.75 -14.49
CA THR A 43 11.03 -3.54 -14.78
C THR A 43 9.53 -3.86 -14.82
N VAL A 44 9.12 -4.86 -15.59
CA VAL A 44 7.69 -5.25 -15.67
C VAL A 44 7.17 -5.71 -14.32
N THR A 45 7.94 -6.55 -13.62
CA THR A 45 7.56 -7.00 -12.27
C THR A 45 7.39 -5.83 -11.31
N LEU A 46 8.36 -4.93 -11.21
CA LEU A 46 8.32 -3.79 -10.29
C LEU A 46 7.26 -2.76 -10.68
N LEU A 47 6.96 -2.62 -11.97
CA LEU A 47 5.86 -1.76 -12.42
C LEU A 47 4.50 -2.30 -11.95
N LEU A 48 4.25 -3.60 -12.13
CA LEU A 48 3.01 -4.24 -11.66
C LEU A 48 2.88 -4.14 -10.13
N VAL A 49 3.98 -4.38 -9.41
CA VAL A 49 4.01 -4.22 -7.96
C VAL A 49 3.73 -2.78 -7.54
N GLY A 50 4.40 -1.80 -8.17
CA GLY A 50 4.23 -0.38 -7.86
C GLY A 50 2.80 0.11 -8.11
N VAL A 51 2.20 -0.27 -9.24
CA VAL A 51 0.80 0.06 -9.57
C VAL A 51 -0.16 -0.61 -8.57
N PHE A 52 0.08 -1.88 -8.23
CA PHE A 52 -0.76 -2.58 -7.27
C PHE A 52 -0.69 -1.94 -5.87
N VAL A 53 0.50 -1.62 -5.38
CA VAL A 53 0.68 -0.93 -4.08
C VAL A 53 0.00 0.42 -4.09
N MET A 54 0.16 1.19 -5.18
CA MET A 54 -0.49 2.50 -5.35
C MET A 54 -2.01 2.39 -5.26
N ILE A 55 -2.62 1.43 -5.96
CA ILE A 55 -4.06 1.19 -5.93
C ILE A 55 -4.50 0.77 -4.52
N MET A 56 -3.82 -0.21 -3.92
CA MET A 56 -4.21 -0.74 -2.60
C MET A 56 -4.11 0.31 -1.49
N MET A 57 -3.08 1.14 -1.49
CA MET A 57 -2.96 2.20 -0.47
C MET A 57 -4.05 3.27 -0.62
N ASN A 58 -4.42 3.65 -1.85
CA ASN A 58 -5.52 4.58 -2.06
C ASN A 58 -6.88 3.95 -1.73
N LEU A 59 -7.11 2.67 -2.08
CA LEU A 59 -8.33 1.97 -1.70
C LEU A 59 -8.47 1.81 -0.18
N ASN A 60 -7.37 1.51 0.53
CA ASN A 60 -7.38 1.47 1.98
C ASN A 60 -7.75 2.84 2.57
N LYS A 61 -7.16 3.95 2.03
CA LYS A 61 -7.53 5.29 2.49
C LYS A 61 -9.02 5.57 2.29
N VAL A 62 -9.56 5.28 1.12
CA VAL A 62 -11.00 5.46 0.85
C VAL A 62 -11.84 4.60 1.80
N ALA A 63 -11.41 3.38 2.08
CA ALA A 63 -12.11 2.51 3.02
C ALA A 63 -12.05 3.06 4.46
N ASP A 64 -10.88 3.55 4.88
CA ASP A 64 -10.69 4.16 6.19
C ASP A 64 -11.51 5.46 6.31
N ASP A 65 -11.55 6.29 5.26
CA ASP A 65 -12.36 7.51 5.22
C ASP A 65 -13.87 7.15 5.32
N LEU A 66 -14.35 6.16 4.56
CA LEU A 66 -15.72 5.67 4.65
C LEU A 66 -16.06 5.07 6.02
N GLU A 67 -15.13 4.34 6.64
CA GLU A 67 -15.31 3.76 7.97
C GLU A 67 -15.42 4.84 9.04
N ASN A 68 -14.64 5.92 8.92
CA ASN A 68 -14.68 7.05 9.85
C ASN A 68 -15.92 7.95 9.67
N ASP A 69 -16.57 7.91 8.50
CA ASP A 69 -17.78 8.68 8.19
C ASP A 69 -19.07 7.87 8.44
N VAL A 70 -18.96 6.64 8.98
CA VAL A 70 -20.13 5.85 9.34
C VAL A 70 -20.80 6.46 10.56
N GLU A 71 -21.98 6.99 10.34
CA GLU A 71 -22.90 7.44 11.37
C GLU A 71 -23.99 6.39 11.60
N ILE A 72 -24.36 6.22 12.86
CA ILE A 72 -25.52 5.42 13.25
C ILE A 72 -26.74 6.32 13.17
N LYS A 73 -27.68 6.03 12.27
CA LYS A 73 -28.98 6.69 12.22
C LYS A 73 -29.93 6.00 13.19
N VAL A 74 -30.35 6.74 14.18
CA VAL A 74 -31.28 6.29 15.21
C VAL A 74 -32.62 6.98 15.00
N PHE A 75 -33.62 6.23 14.58
CA PHE A 75 -34.97 6.74 14.37
C PHE A 75 -35.73 6.74 15.70
N VAL A 76 -36.20 7.93 16.08
CA VAL A 76 -36.97 8.11 17.32
C VAL A 76 -38.44 7.79 17.06
N SER A 77 -39.08 7.08 17.99
CA SER A 77 -40.49 6.75 17.89
C SER A 77 -41.35 8.01 17.87
N LEU A 78 -42.41 8.01 17.04
CA LEU A 78 -43.38 9.11 16.94
C LEU A 78 -44.17 9.33 18.25
N GLU A 79 -44.07 8.44 19.20
CA GLU A 79 -44.71 8.53 20.52
C GLU A 79 -43.87 9.32 21.54
N ALA A 80 -42.62 9.64 21.20
CA ALA A 80 -41.72 10.37 22.09
C ALA A 80 -42.10 11.88 22.12
N GLU A 81 -42.18 12.44 23.32
CA GLU A 81 -42.39 13.87 23.56
C GLU A 81 -41.03 14.58 23.66
N GLU A 82 -40.97 15.91 23.52
CA GLU A 82 -39.73 16.70 23.55
C GLU A 82 -38.86 16.44 24.83
N GLU A 83 -39.51 16.18 25.97
CA GLU A 83 -38.79 15.88 27.22
C GLU A 83 -38.06 14.51 27.17
N GLN A 84 -38.68 13.53 26.53
CA GLN A 84 -38.10 12.18 26.32
C GLN A 84 -36.98 12.18 25.26
N ILE A 85 -37.10 13.03 24.23
CA ILE A 85 -36.06 13.22 23.23
C ILE A 85 -34.79 13.82 23.88
N ALA A 86 -34.98 14.82 24.76
CA ALA A 86 -33.83 15.41 25.47
C ALA A 86 -33.20 14.42 26.47
N GLU A 87 -33.98 13.54 27.10
CA GLU A 87 -33.47 12.48 27.97
C GLU A 87 -32.71 11.41 27.15
N LEU A 88 -33.22 11.02 25.98
CA LEU A 88 -32.55 10.13 25.03
C LEU A 88 -31.21 10.69 24.55
N GLU A 89 -31.12 11.99 24.25
CA GLU A 89 -29.88 12.64 23.84
C GLU A 89 -28.80 12.53 24.92
N GLU A 90 -29.18 12.75 26.19
CA GLU A 90 -28.27 12.60 27.33
C GLU A 90 -27.86 11.14 27.54
N GLU A 91 -28.78 10.20 27.38
CA GLU A 91 -28.55 8.77 27.53
C GLU A 91 -27.65 8.23 26.43
N ILE A 92 -27.91 8.56 25.15
CA ILE A 92 -27.09 8.17 24.01
C ILE A 92 -25.68 8.77 24.12
N SER A 93 -25.59 10.05 24.45
CA SER A 93 -24.28 10.72 24.62
C SER A 93 -23.48 10.18 25.82
N GLY A 94 -24.15 9.60 26.81
CA GLY A 94 -23.55 8.95 28.00
C GLY A 94 -23.07 7.53 27.76
N LEU A 95 -23.41 6.88 26.62
CA LEU A 95 -23.02 5.52 26.33
C LEU A 95 -21.50 5.43 26.07
N SER A 96 -20.93 4.30 26.51
CA SER A 96 -19.51 4.02 26.27
C SER A 96 -19.28 3.76 24.78
N GLY A 97 -18.39 4.53 24.18
CA GLY A 97 -18.04 4.36 22.75
C GLY A 97 -18.75 5.34 21.81
N VAL A 98 -19.56 6.27 22.32
CA VAL A 98 -20.14 7.38 21.56
C VAL A 98 -19.17 8.56 21.56
N GLU A 99 -18.91 9.16 20.41
CA GLU A 99 -18.10 10.37 20.22
C GLU A 99 -18.99 11.61 20.18
N SER A 100 -20.06 11.55 19.37
CA SER A 100 -21.08 12.60 19.24
C SER A 100 -22.45 12.00 18.97
N ALA A 101 -23.50 12.72 19.36
CA ALA A 101 -24.87 12.46 19.03
C ALA A 101 -25.52 13.78 18.63
N ASP A 102 -25.84 13.91 17.35
CA ASP A 102 -26.42 15.13 16.78
C ASP A 102 -27.90 14.85 16.44
N PHE A 103 -28.79 15.67 17.00
CA PHE A 103 -30.22 15.52 16.78
C PHE A 103 -30.68 16.30 15.55
N SER A 104 -31.51 15.68 14.71
CA SER A 104 -32.19 16.29 13.57
C SER A 104 -33.69 16.03 13.64
N THR A 105 -34.46 17.08 13.45
CA THR A 105 -35.94 16.96 13.43
C THR A 105 -36.38 16.40 12.07
N LYS A 106 -37.53 15.74 12.05
CA LYS A 106 -38.15 15.27 10.80
C LYS A 106 -38.38 16.37 9.77
N GLU A 107 -38.55 17.63 10.22
CA GLU A 107 -38.67 18.80 9.36
C GLU A 107 -37.32 19.16 8.70
N GLU A 108 -36.25 19.08 9.43
CA GLU A 108 -34.88 19.26 8.91
C GLU A 108 -34.52 18.14 7.95
N GLU A 109 -34.79 16.87 8.31
CA GLU A 109 -34.61 15.72 7.43
C GLU A 109 -35.35 15.85 6.10
N LEU A 110 -36.59 16.32 6.13
CA LEU A 110 -37.35 16.55 4.90
C LEU A 110 -36.75 17.68 4.06
N THR A 111 -36.29 18.74 4.72
CA THR A 111 -35.63 19.85 4.04
C THR A 111 -34.36 19.42 3.32
N ASP A 112 -33.52 18.61 3.98
CA ASP A 112 -32.29 18.07 3.41
C ASP A 112 -32.60 17.12 2.24
N LEU A 113 -33.62 16.27 2.38
CA LEU A 113 -34.06 15.40 1.28
C LEU A 113 -34.55 16.18 0.06
N VAL A 114 -35.25 17.28 0.28
CA VAL A 114 -35.75 18.16 -0.82
C VAL A 114 -34.57 18.85 -1.51
N LEU A 115 -33.54 19.27 -0.76
CA LEU A 115 -32.33 19.87 -1.31
C LEU A 115 -31.52 18.87 -2.17
N ASP A 116 -31.41 17.62 -1.72
CA ASP A 116 -30.61 16.60 -2.38
C ASP A 116 -31.30 15.97 -3.60
N PHE A 117 -32.59 15.71 -3.52
CA PHE A 117 -33.35 14.95 -4.52
C PHE A 117 -34.33 15.80 -5.37
N GLY A 118 -34.51 17.07 -5.02
CA GLY A 118 -35.30 18.04 -5.79
C GLY A 118 -36.68 18.33 -5.22
N GLU A 119 -37.32 19.42 -5.71
CA GLU A 119 -38.58 20.00 -5.24
C GLU A 119 -39.78 19.05 -5.33
N GLU A 120 -39.69 17.92 -6.01
CA GLU A 120 -40.76 16.93 -6.11
C GLU A 120 -41.15 16.33 -4.74
N LEU A 121 -40.19 16.31 -3.78
CA LEU A 121 -40.41 15.83 -2.42
C LEU A 121 -41.10 16.88 -1.50
N SER A 122 -41.21 18.14 -1.92
CA SER A 122 -41.91 19.19 -1.15
C SER A 122 -43.41 18.89 -0.94
N LEU A 123 -43.95 17.94 -1.70
CA LEU A 123 -45.35 17.48 -1.50
C LEU A 123 -45.55 16.84 -0.11
N PHE A 124 -44.49 16.34 0.52
CA PHE A 124 -44.51 15.74 1.85
C PHE A 124 -44.48 16.78 2.99
N GLU A 125 -44.25 18.08 2.71
CA GLU A 125 -44.29 19.13 3.74
C GLU A 125 -45.62 19.20 4.49
N GLN A 126 -46.72 18.80 3.84
CA GLN A 126 -48.07 18.81 4.46
C GLN A 126 -48.32 17.59 5.35
N SER A 127 -47.63 16.50 5.13
CA SER A 127 -47.76 15.27 5.91
C SER A 127 -46.42 14.55 5.88
N ASN A 128 -45.48 15.03 6.70
CA ASN A 128 -44.12 14.48 6.78
C ASN A 128 -44.14 13.05 7.35
N PRO A 129 -43.73 12.04 6.57
CA PRO A 129 -43.72 10.66 7.02
C PRO A 129 -42.40 10.27 7.72
N LEU A 130 -41.46 11.21 7.88
CA LEU A 130 -40.17 10.95 8.45
C LEU A 130 -40.20 10.93 9.98
N PHE A 131 -39.20 10.35 10.55
CA PHE A 131 -38.95 10.33 11.98
C PHE A 131 -37.94 11.41 12.37
N ASP A 132 -37.95 11.80 13.63
CA ASP A 132 -36.83 12.51 14.21
C ASP A 132 -35.63 11.54 14.31
N VAL A 133 -34.43 12.02 14.10
CA VAL A 133 -33.23 11.18 13.95
C VAL A 133 -32.09 11.68 14.83
N PHE A 134 -31.39 10.77 15.51
CA PHE A 134 -30.07 11.05 16.03
C PHE A 134 -29.02 10.49 15.08
N TYR A 135 -28.06 11.32 14.72
CA TYR A 135 -26.83 10.92 14.04
C TYR A 135 -25.75 10.68 15.08
N VAL A 136 -25.46 9.41 15.34
CA VAL A 136 -24.51 9.02 16.38
C VAL A 136 -23.23 8.54 15.75
N LYS A 137 -22.10 9.11 16.18
CA LYS A 137 -20.78 8.70 15.78
C LYS A 137 -20.11 7.91 16.89
N ALA A 138 -19.56 6.73 16.54
CA ALA A 138 -18.79 5.92 17.46
C ALA A 138 -17.35 6.44 17.57
N THR A 139 -16.75 6.39 18.75
CA THR A 139 -15.36 6.77 19.01
C THR A 139 -14.36 5.95 18.18
N GLU A 140 -14.67 4.68 17.95
CA GLU A 140 -13.92 3.78 17.10
C GLU A 140 -14.88 3.08 16.13
N PRO A 141 -14.60 3.09 14.80
CA PRO A 141 -15.48 2.48 13.81
C PRO A 141 -15.83 1.02 14.08
N GLN A 142 -14.90 0.25 14.69
CA GLN A 142 -15.12 -1.14 15.04
C GLN A 142 -16.14 -1.34 16.17
N GLN A 143 -16.48 -0.28 16.90
CA GLN A 143 -17.48 -0.29 17.97
C GLN A 143 -18.88 0.10 17.49
N THR A 144 -19.04 0.54 16.23
CA THR A 144 -20.30 1.00 15.65
C THR A 144 -21.45 -0.01 15.84
N GLU A 145 -21.19 -1.30 15.59
CA GLU A 145 -22.18 -2.37 15.80
C GLU A 145 -22.58 -2.52 17.28
N ALA A 146 -21.60 -2.47 18.18
CA ALA A 146 -21.85 -2.59 19.62
C ALA A 146 -22.66 -1.40 20.13
N VAL A 147 -22.27 -0.18 19.74
CA VAL A 147 -22.98 1.07 20.09
C VAL A 147 -24.40 1.07 19.51
N ALA A 148 -24.57 0.67 18.23
CA ALA A 148 -25.90 0.58 17.61
C ALA A 148 -26.82 -0.41 18.34
N ASN A 149 -26.29 -1.56 18.79
CA ASN A 149 -27.05 -2.54 19.57
C ASN A 149 -27.40 -2.02 20.97
N ASP A 150 -26.51 -1.27 21.61
CA ASP A 150 -26.77 -0.66 22.92
C ASP A 150 -27.85 0.42 22.79
N ILE A 151 -27.81 1.24 21.73
CA ILE A 151 -28.84 2.25 21.44
C ILE A 151 -30.18 1.60 21.12
N ALA A 152 -30.21 0.54 20.31
CA ALA A 152 -31.43 -0.18 19.95
C ALA A 152 -32.17 -0.79 21.14
N ALA A 153 -31.51 -0.93 22.29
CA ALA A 153 -32.12 -1.44 23.53
C ALA A 153 -32.78 -0.34 24.38
N LEU A 154 -32.62 0.95 24.01
CA LEU A 154 -33.23 2.07 24.73
C LEU A 154 -34.73 2.19 24.43
N GLU A 155 -35.47 2.84 25.35
CA GLU A 155 -36.89 3.12 25.14
C GLU A 155 -37.07 4.24 24.09
N TYR A 156 -38.19 4.27 23.39
CA TYR A 156 -38.55 5.27 22.35
C TYR A 156 -37.67 5.24 21.08
N ILE A 157 -36.88 4.17 20.86
CA ILE A 157 -36.21 3.94 19.60
C ILE A 157 -37.10 3.08 18.69
N GLU A 158 -37.32 3.54 17.46
CA GLU A 158 -38.11 2.80 16.45
C GLU A 158 -37.24 1.86 15.64
N ASP A 159 -36.07 2.36 15.16
CA ASP A 159 -35.12 1.60 14.38
C ASP A 159 -33.71 2.22 14.47
N VAL A 160 -32.69 1.40 14.20
CA VAL A 160 -31.29 1.83 14.20
C VAL A 160 -30.61 1.32 12.94
N GLU A 161 -30.21 2.24 12.06
CA GLU A 161 -29.49 1.94 10.82
C GLU A 161 -28.03 2.38 10.91
N TYR A 162 -27.08 1.50 10.64
CA TYR A 162 -25.64 1.78 10.68
C TYR A 162 -24.88 1.13 9.52
N GLY A 163 -25.36 1.18 8.32
CA GLY A 163 -24.64 0.62 7.14
C GLY A 163 -24.33 -0.88 7.21
N GLU A 164 -25.08 -1.62 8.05
CA GLU A 164 -24.92 -3.05 8.34
C GLU A 164 -24.72 -3.87 7.06
N GLY A 165 -23.67 -4.69 7.05
CA GLY A 165 -23.37 -5.64 5.97
C GLY A 165 -22.89 -5.04 4.65
N LYS A 166 -22.97 -3.72 4.40
CA LYS A 166 -22.41 -3.09 3.19
C LYS A 166 -20.93 -2.81 3.36
N ILE A 167 -20.58 -2.28 4.50
CA ILE A 167 -19.19 -1.95 4.88
C ILE A 167 -18.37 -3.22 5.02
N GLU A 168 -18.87 -4.23 5.73
CA GLU A 168 -18.22 -5.54 5.83
C GLU A 168 -17.97 -6.19 4.47
N LYS A 169 -18.93 -6.11 3.54
CA LYS A 169 -18.76 -6.64 2.17
C LYS A 169 -17.67 -5.91 1.42
N LEU A 170 -17.57 -4.59 1.58
CA LEU A 170 -16.50 -3.79 1.00
C LEU A 170 -15.14 -4.22 1.55
N PHE A 171 -14.98 -4.29 2.87
CA PHE A 171 -13.73 -4.74 3.50
C PHE A 171 -13.36 -6.16 3.12
N ASN A 172 -14.32 -7.08 3.08
CA ASN A 172 -14.09 -8.45 2.63
C ASN A 172 -13.62 -8.50 1.18
N PHE A 173 -14.20 -7.68 0.30
CA PHE A 173 -13.77 -7.55 -1.08
C PHE A 173 -12.34 -6.97 -1.19
N LEU A 174 -12.03 -5.90 -0.45
CA LEU A 174 -10.69 -5.29 -0.42
C LEU A 174 -9.64 -6.28 0.13
N ASN A 175 -9.97 -7.00 1.21
CA ASN A 175 -9.10 -8.03 1.79
C ASN A 175 -8.87 -9.19 0.83
N ALA A 176 -9.89 -9.65 0.12
CA ALA A 176 -9.75 -10.67 -0.91
C ALA A 176 -8.83 -10.19 -2.05
N GLY A 177 -9.05 -8.97 -2.55
CA GLY A 177 -8.21 -8.33 -3.56
C GLY A 177 -6.76 -8.19 -3.11
N ARG A 178 -6.53 -7.77 -1.86
CA ARG A 178 -5.20 -7.67 -1.25
C ARG A 178 -4.51 -9.04 -1.19
N ASN A 179 -5.21 -10.08 -0.75
CA ASN A 179 -4.64 -11.42 -0.65
C ASN A 179 -4.28 -11.99 -2.01
N VAL A 180 -5.16 -11.86 -3.01
CA VAL A 180 -4.88 -12.27 -4.40
C VAL A 180 -3.69 -11.50 -4.97
N GLY A 181 -3.66 -10.19 -4.76
CA GLY A 181 -2.55 -9.33 -5.20
C GLY A 181 -1.22 -9.71 -4.56
N LEU A 182 -1.19 -9.99 -3.26
CA LEU A 182 0.02 -10.46 -2.58
C LEU A 182 0.56 -11.77 -3.17
N VAL A 183 -0.32 -12.73 -3.46
CA VAL A 183 0.07 -14.00 -4.10
C VAL A 183 0.66 -13.74 -5.49
N LEU A 184 0.03 -12.87 -6.30
CA LEU A 184 0.54 -12.50 -7.62
C LEU A 184 1.90 -11.79 -7.53
N ILE A 185 2.05 -10.84 -6.59
CA ILE A 185 3.32 -10.14 -6.34
C ILE A 185 4.41 -11.15 -6.00
N LEU A 186 4.17 -12.06 -5.05
CA LEU A 186 5.15 -13.07 -4.67
C LEU A 186 5.55 -13.96 -5.85
N ALA A 187 4.60 -14.37 -6.68
CA ALA A 187 4.88 -15.16 -7.88
C ALA A 187 5.75 -14.39 -8.89
N LEU A 188 5.44 -13.11 -9.12
CA LEU A 188 6.22 -12.24 -10.00
C LEU A 188 7.63 -11.98 -9.46
N LEU A 189 7.77 -11.73 -8.15
CA LEU A 189 9.06 -11.57 -7.50
C LEU A 189 9.92 -12.83 -7.65
N PHE A 190 9.32 -14.00 -7.46
CA PHE A 190 10.01 -15.27 -7.62
C PHE A 190 10.50 -15.47 -9.05
N THR A 191 9.67 -15.13 -10.03
CA THR A 191 10.02 -15.18 -11.46
C THR A 191 11.18 -14.23 -11.78
N ALA A 192 11.15 -12.98 -11.29
CA ALA A 192 12.23 -12.02 -11.49
C ALA A 192 13.55 -12.48 -10.83
N MET A 193 13.48 -12.99 -9.59
CA MET A 193 14.66 -13.58 -8.93
C MET A 193 15.22 -14.77 -9.70
N PHE A 194 14.36 -15.63 -10.25
CA PHE A 194 14.79 -16.77 -11.07
C PHE A 194 15.49 -16.32 -12.35
N LEU A 195 14.98 -15.29 -13.03
CA LEU A 195 15.60 -14.74 -14.24
C LEU A 195 16.96 -14.12 -13.94
N ILE A 196 17.08 -13.33 -12.87
CA ILE A 196 18.36 -12.79 -12.43
C ILE A 196 19.33 -13.92 -12.08
N SER A 197 18.87 -14.92 -11.34
CA SER A 197 19.69 -16.07 -10.98
C SER A 197 20.24 -16.81 -12.21
N ASN A 198 19.42 -16.98 -13.24
CA ASN A 198 19.83 -17.59 -14.50
C ASN A 198 20.87 -16.73 -15.25
N THR A 199 20.66 -15.40 -15.28
CA THR A 199 21.60 -14.45 -15.88
C THR A 199 22.97 -14.49 -15.19
N ILE A 200 22.98 -14.44 -13.87
CA ILE A 200 24.23 -14.54 -13.08
C ILE A 200 24.90 -15.90 -13.28
N ARG A 201 24.13 -16.98 -13.38
CA ARG A 201 24.67 -18.31 -13.71
C ARG A 201 25.46 -18.30 -15.02
N ILE A 202 24.86 -17.75 -16.08
CA ILE A 202 25.51 -17.70 -17.40
C ILE A 202 26.78 -16.84 -17.34
N THR A 203 26.74 -15.71 -16.60
CA THR A 203 27.93 -14.86 -16.37
C THR A 203 29.02 -15.61 -15.64
N ILE A 204 28.69 -16.41 -14.60
CA ILE A 204 29.66 -17.24 -13.87
C ILE A 204 30.29 -18.24 -14.81
N VAL A 205 29.52 -18.94 -15.62
CA VAL A 205 30.01 -19.94 -16.60
C VAL A 205 30.94 -19.28 -17.63
N ALA A 206 30.54 -18.12 -18.17
CA ALA A 206 31.33 -17.35 -19.14
C ALA A 206 32.67 -16.85 -18.58
N ARG A 207 32.78 -16.70 -17.24
CA ARG A 207 34.00 -16.26 -16.53
C ARG A 207 34.71 -17.38 -15.76
N ARG A 208 34.42 -18.63 -16.09
CA ARG A 208 34.94 -19.79 -15.33
C ARG A 208 36.47 -19.80 -15.26
N THR A 209 37.16 -19.55 -16.35
CA THR A 209 38.62 -19.52 -16.40
C THR A 209 39.22 -18.40 -15.54
N GLU A 210 38.60 -17.20 -15.54
CA GLU A 210 39.03 -16.09 -14.68
C GLU A 210 38.90 -16.47 -13.20
N ILE A 211 37.80 -17.14 -12.84
CA ILE A 211 37.51 -17.61 -11.48
C ILE A 211 38.55 -18.68 -11.03
N GLU A 212 38.86 -19.63 -11.92
CA GLU A 212 39.86 -20.67 -11.66
C GLU A 212 41.22 -20.07 -11.40
N ILE A 213 41.69 -19.12 -12.23
CA ILE A 213 42.95 -18.40 -12.04
C ILE A 213 42.98 -17.67 -10.70
N MET A 214 41.89 -16.91 -10.37
CA MET A 214 41.80 -16.23 -9.08
C MET A 214 41.94 -17.19 -7.88
N LYS A 215 41.36 -18.38 -8.00
CA LYS A 215 41.45 -19.42 -6.97
C LYS A 215 42.87 -20.00 -6.84
N LEU A 216 43.51 -20.25 -7.96
CA LEU A 216 44.89 -20.73 -7.98
C LEU A 216 45.88 -19.76 -7.33
N VAL A 217 45.64 -18.45 -7.45
CA VAL A 217 46.43 -17.39 -6.82
C VAL A 217 46.03 -17.16 -5.34
N GLY A 218 45.04 -17.90 -4.81
CA GLY A 218 44.64 -17.84 -3.39
C GLY A 218 43.55 -16.88 -3.05
N ALA A 219 42.72 -16.44 -4.01
CA ALA A 219 41.57 -15.59 -3.73
C ALA A 219 40.52 -16.28 -2.84
N THR A 220 40.02 -15.55 -1.85
CA THR A 220 38.95 -16.04 -0.96
C THR A 220 37.62 -16.22 -1.71
N ASN A 221 36.77 -17.13 -1.24
CA ASN A 221 35.44 -17.34 -1.82
C ASN A 221 34.61 -16.07 -1.86
N TRP A 222 34.71 -15.25 -0.83
CA TRP A 222 33.96 -13.98 -0.73
C TRP A 222 34.43 -12.94 -1.76
N PHE A 223 35.73 -12.86 -1.99
CA PHE A 223 36.33 -11.99 -3.01
C PHE A 223 35.80 -12.32 -4.42
N VAL A 224 35.59 -13.58 -4.73
CA VAL A 224 35.05 -14.03 -6.02
C VAL A 224 33.54 -13.80 -6.12
N ARG A 225 32.82 -13.86 -5.01
CA ARG A 225 31.34 -13.75 -4.99
C ARG A 225 30.82 -12.32 -5.07
N VAL A 226 31.50 -11.37 -4.43
CA VAL A 226 31.06 -9.96 -4.31
C VAL A 226 30.74 -9.32 -5.66
N PRO A 227 31.56 -9.43 -6.73
CA PRO A 227 31.26 -8.85 -8.03
C PRO A 227 29.92 -9.30 -8.63
N PHE A 228 29.58 -10.58 -8.46
CA PHE A 228 28.30 -11.12 -8.98
C PHE A 228 27.10 -10.67 -8.16
N ILE A 229 27.25 -10.51 -6.83
CA ILE A 229 26.19 -9.94 -5.99
C ILE A 229 25.92 -8.48 -6.40
N LEU A 230 26.99 -7.70 -6.61
CA LEU A 230 26.87 -6.33 -7.08
C LEU A 230 26.26 -6.26 -8.49
N GLU A 231 26.58 -7.19 -9.38
CA GLU A 231 25.98 -7.27 -10.71
C GLU A 231 24.45 -7.49 -10.61
N GLY A 232 24.00 -8.43 -9.76
CA GLY A 232 22.57 -8.62 -9.49
C GLY A 232 21.91 -7.39 -8.88
N MET A 233 22.55 -6.73 -7.93
CA MET A 233 22.09 -5.49 -7.33
C MET A 233 21.88 -4.40 -8.40
N TRP A 234 22.82 -4.23 -9.32
CA TRP A 234 22.71 -3.28 -10.43
C TRP A 234 21.55 -3.61 -11.36
N LEU A 235 21.32 -4.88 -11.68
CA LEU A 235 20.16 -5.32 -12.46
C LEU A 235 18.85 -4.91 -11.79
N GLY A 236 18.77 -5.04 -10.47
CA GLY A 236 17.61 -4.61 -9.68
C GLY A 236 17.43 -3.10 -9.68
N ILE A 237 18.49 -2.33 -9.47
CA ILE A 237 18.47 -0.85 -9.49
C ILE A 237 18.05 -0.35 -10.88
N LEU A 238 18.68 -0.83 -11.94
CA LEU A 238 18.35 -0.42 -13.31
C LEU A 238 16.90 -0.78 -13.67
N GLY A 239 16.44 -1.95 -13.20
CA GLY A 239 15.06 -2.39 -13.39
C GLY A 239 14.02 -1.55 -12.64
N SER A 240 14.40 -0.83 -11.58
CA SER A 240 13.50 0.02 -10.80
C SER A 240 13.33 1.45 -11.36
N ILE A 241 14.24 1.93 -12.20
CA ILE A 241 14.23 3.33 -12.69
C ILE A 241 12.95 3.65 -13.48
N ILE A 242 12.61 2.81 -14.46
CA ILE A 242 11.43 3.02 -15.31
C ILE A 242 10.13 2.89 -14.50
N PRO A 243 9.93 1.85 -13.66
CA PRO A 243 8.75 1.75 -12.80
C PRO A 243 8.55 2.97 -11.90
N ILE A 244 9.61 3.44 -11.24
CA ILE A 244 9.54 4.65 -10.40
C ILE A 244 9.08 5.85 -11.24
N GLY A 245 9.71 6.10 -12.38
CA GLY A 245 9.33 7.20 -13.25
C GLY A 245 7.87 7.11 -13.73
N LEU A 246 7.43 5.92 -14.15
CA LEU A 246 6.06 5.71 -14.60
C LEU A 246 5.03 5.86 -13.47
N VAL A 247 5.29 5.31 -12.29
CA VAL A 247 4.40 5.42 -11.12
C VAL A 247 4.26 6.89 -10.69
N VAL A 248 5.37 7.65 -10.65
CA VAL A 248 5.36 9.09 -10.34
C VAL A 248 4.51 9.85 -11.36
N LEU A 249 4.74 9.64 -12.66
CA LEU A 249 4.01 10.33 -13.73
C LEU A 249 2.52 9.95 -13.75
N LEU A 250 2.20 8.66 -13.60
CA LEU A 250 0.82 8.18 -13.56
C LEU A 250 0.08 8.76 -12.36
N TYR A 251 0.67 8.73 -11.16
CA TYR A 251 0.03 9.25 -9.97
C TYR A 251 -0.21 10.75 -10.05
N GLN A 252 0.77 11.52 -10.53
CA GLN A 252 0.61 12.95 -10.76
C GLN A 252 -0.56 13.22 -11.72
N LYS A 253 -0.66 12.48 -12.83
CA LYS A 253 -1.75 12.64 -13.80
C LYS A 253 -3.11 12.21 -13.23
N ILE A 254 -3.16 11.15 -12.44
CA ILE A 254 -4.38 10.72 -11.77
C ILE A 254 -4.83 11.81 -10.79
N THR A 255 -3.95 12.34 -9.97
CA THR A 255 -4.27 13.41 -9.01
C THR A 255 -4.75 14.67 -9.72
N GLU A 256 -4.04 15.14 -10.77
CA GLU A 256 -4.43 16.31 -11.56
C GLU A 256 -5.79 16.16 -12.26
N PHE A 257 -6.14 14.94 -12.72
CA PHE A 257 -7.34 14.70 -13.53
C PHE A 257 -8.54 14.24 -12.73
N VAL A 258 -8.34 13.44 -11.69
CA VAL A 258 -9.41 12.78 -10.93
C VAL A 258 -9.84 13.64 -9.74
N GLN A 259 -8.91 14.22 -8.99
CA GLN A 259 -9.21 14.99 -7.79
C GLN A 259 -10.17 16.18 -8.01
N PRO A 260 -10.06 16.99 -9.10
CA PRO A 260 -11.01 18.06 -9.35
C PRO A 260 -12.42 17.59 -9.76
N ARG A 261 -12.57 16.32 -10.15
CA ARG A 261 -13.84 15.72 -10.59
C ARG A 261 -14.56 14.95 -9.48
N LEU A 262 -13.82 14.52 -8.48
CA LEU A 262 -14.34 13.90 -7.27
C LEU A 262 -14.59 14.98 -6.20
N SER A 263 -15.29 16.05 -6.56
CA SER A 263 -15.53 17.25 -5.71
C SER A 263 -16.44 16.98 -4.50
N GLY A 264 -16.34 15.82 -3.86
CA GLY A 264 -17.02 15.48 -2.60
C GLY A 264 -15.98 15.13 -1.53
N GLU A 265 -16.30 15.40 -0.29
CA GLU A 265 -15.43 15.08 0.88
C GLU A 265 -15.15 13.59 1.02
N LEU A 266 -16.00 12.73 0.44
CA LEU A 266 -15.97 11.26 0.57
C LEU A 266 -14.85 10.54 -0.19
N PHE A 267 -14.17 11.15 -1.18
CA PHE A 267 -13.17 10.47 -2.00
C PHE A 267 -11.92 11.32 -2.17
N GLN A 268 -11.06 11.32 -1.17
CA GLN A 268 -9.77 11.98 -1.26
C GLN A 268 -8.67 10.95 -1.57
N LEU A 269 -7.91 11.21 -2.64
CA LEU A 269 -6.70 10.45 -2.91
C LEU A 269 -5.61 10.83 -1.89
N LEU A 270 -4.69 9.90 -1.64
CA LEU A 270 -3.51 10.20 -0.82
C LEU A 270 -2.76 11.40 -1.38
N GLU A 271 -2.27 12.29 -0.51
CA GLU A 271 -1.46 13.42 -0.93
C GLU A 271 -0.22 12.93 -1.68
N PHE A 272 0.13 13.65 -2.75
CA PHE A 272 1.28 13.31 -3.58
C PHE A 272 2.57 13.15 -2.74
N SER A 273 2.81 14.06 -1.81
CA SER A 273 3.89 13.98 -0.84
C SER A 273 3.31 13.74 0.57
N PRO A 274 3.74 12.74 1.35
CA PRO A 274 4.94 11.91 1.19
C PRO A 274 4.74 10.58 0.42
N PHE A 275 3.49 10.25 0.00
CA PHE A 275 3.11 8.96 -0.56
C PHE A 275 4.02 8.49 -1.71
N ILE A 276 4.27 9.35 -2.69
CA ILE A 276 5.05 8.98 -3.89
C ILE A 276 6.50 8.60 -3.54
N TYR A 277 7.09 9.26 -2.53
CA TYR A 277 8.44 8.92 -2.07
C TYR A 277 8.48 7.56 -1.38
N GLN A 278 7.44 7.21 -0.61
CA GLN A 278 7.32 5.90 0.04
C GLN A 278 7.22 4.78 -0.99
N VAL A 279 6.35 4.93 -1.99
CA VAL A 279 6.20 3.95 -3.07
C VAL A 279 7.48 3.83 -3.90
N SER A 280 8.13 4.95 -4.23
CA SER A 280 9.38 4.94 -4.98
C SER A 280 10.51 4.25 -4.21
N ALA A 281 10.63 4.52 -2.91
CA ALA A 281 11.60 3.87 -2.03
C ALA A 281 11.33 2.37 -1.91
N LEU A 282 10.07 1.97 -1.81
CA LEU A 282 9.65 0.57 -1.78
C LEU A 282 10.04 -0.16 -3.08
N ILE A 283 9.75 0.42 -4.25
CA ILE A 283 10.10 -0.14 -5.56
C ILE A 283 11.62 -0.32 -5.68
N LEU A 284 12.40 0.70 -5.28
CA LEU A 284 13.86 0.62 -5.29
C LEU A 284 14.39 -0.46 -4.35
N ALA A 285 13.88 -0.50 -3.12
CA ALA A 285 14.28 -1.50 -2.13
C ALA A 285 13.97 -2.92 -2.59
N MET A 286 12.78 -3.14 -3.18
CA MET A 286 12.40 -4.42 -3.76
C MET A 286 13.29 -4.80 -4.95
N GLY A 287 13.62 -3.85 -5.83
CA GLY A 287 14.54 -4.08 -6.94
C GLY A 287 15.93 -4.53 -6.46
N VAL A 288 16.49 -3.83 -5.49
CA VAL A 288 17.77 -4.19 -4.84
C VAL A 288 17.70 -5.58 -4.19
N PHE A 289 16.61 -5.83 -3.46
CA PHE A 289 16.40 -7.13 -2.78
C PHE A 289 16.34 -8.30 -3.79
N ILE A 290 15.51 -8.16 -4.84
CA ILE A 290 15.40 -9.16 -5.91
C ILE A 290 16.76 -9.42 -6.57
N GLY A 291 17.50 -8.34 -6.85
CA GLY A 291 18.82 -8.40 -7.47
C GLY A 291 19.84 -9.14 -6.63
N ILE A 292 19.96 -8.78 -5.36
CA ILE A 292 20.90 -9.41 -4.42
C ILE A 292 20.52 -10.86 -4.17
N TRP A 293 19.24 -11.13 -3.89
CA TRP A 293 18.79 -12.48 -3.54
C TRP A 293 18.86 -13.44 -4.73
N GLY A 294 18.42 -12.99 -5.92
CA GLY A 294 18.52 -13.78 -7.15
C GLY A 294 19.98 -14.14 -7.49
N SER A 295 20.90 -13.18 -7.34
CA SER A 295 22.32 -13.39 -7.51
C SER A 295 22.88 -14.37 -6.48
N PHE A 296 22.53 -14.19 -5.20
CA PHE A 296 22.99 -15.06 -4.11
C PHE A 296 22.58 -16.53 -4.30
N MET A 297 21.32 -16.77 -4.74
CA MET A 297 20.86 -18.12 -5.05
C MET A 297 21.70 -18.79 -6.14
N SER A 298 22.03 -18.05 -7.20
CA SER A 298 22.87 -18.54 -8.29
C SER A 298 24.29 -18.90 -7.82
N ILE A 299 24.92 -17.99 -7.09
CA ILE A 299 26.29 -18.14 -6.58
C ILE A 299 26.39 -19.37 -5.66
N ARG A 300 25.44 -19.54 -4.73
CA ARG A 300 25.45 -20.66 -3.78
C ARG A 300 25.36 -22.01 -4.48
N LYS A 301 24.65 -22.09 -5.61
CA LYS A 301 24.44 -23.33 -6.37
C LYS A 301 25.59 -23.65 -7.33
N PHE A 302 26.16 -22.65 -7.99
CA PHE A 302 27.07 -22.82 -9.12
C PHE A 302 28.54 -22.48 -8.82
N LEU A 303 28.83 -21.80 -7.72
CA LEU A 303 30.19 -21.47 -7.28
C LEU A 303 30.61 -22.39 -6.13
N ARG A 304 30.37 -23.70 -6.30
CA ARG A 304 30.97 -24.75 -5.45
C ARG A 304 32.35 -25.05 -6.02
N VAL A 305 33.37 -24.36 -5.51
CA VAL A 305 34.77 -24.62 -5.73
C VAL A 305 35.45 -24.75 -4.36
#